data_d8145667adccfc4aed8b2e9d4c622350
#
_entry.id   d8145667adccfc4aed8b2e9d4c622350
#
_cell.length_a   1.000
_cell.length_b   1.000
_cell.length_c   1.000
_cell.angle_alpha   90.00
_cell.angle_beta   90.00
_cell.angle_gamma   90.00
#
_symmetry.space_group_name_H-M   'P 1'
#
loop_
_entity.id
_entity.type
_entity.pdbx_description
1 polymer ?
#
loop_
_entity_poly.entity_id
_entity_poly.type
_entity_poly.pdbx_seq_one_letter_code
_entity_poly.pdbx_strand_id
1 'polypeptide(L)'
;MDFFNSITLIVFLPTIGALALAFFPSLKDEEGINEAENKNLLLMATLAITLITFAVTVGVFLLSGDDRFHSNTAEMQKAFSVDWIPAFDIHFAMGLDGISFPLIMLTTGISVLAVGASWSINKHLKAYCILFLLLETGMLGVFLALDFFLFYVFWEVMLLPMYFLIGIWGGPRREYAAIKFFLYTLLGSVLMLIAILVLYFASDLTKLDAASLATLNLNESVVDEVLATQADSNGNHAPIHTFNLLALAEIGQKTDCFSPTVQWWCFLLLFIGFLVKVPSIPVHTWLPDAHVE
;
A
#
# COMPACT_ATOMS: atom_id res chain seq x y z
N MET A 1 2.78 -21.99 2.33
CA MET A 1 4.11 -21.32 2.41
C MET A 1 4.16 -20.03 1.59
N ASP A 2 2.99 -19.49 1.23
CA ASP A 2 2.87 -18.42 0.23
C ASP A 2 3.13 -17.01 0.76
N PHE A 3 3.20 -16.83 2.07
CA PHE A 3 3.49 -15.52 2.68
C PHE A 3 4.93 -15.03 2.40
N PHE A 4 5.91 -15.93 2.24
CA PHE A 4 7.29 -15.58 1.90
C PHE A 4 7.53 -15.53 0.39
N ASN A 5 6.68 -14.80 -0.31
CA ASN A 5 6.86 -14.49 -1.72
C ASN A 5 7.81 -13.29 -1.89
N SER A 6 8.42 -13.17 -3.07
CA SER A 6 9.27 -12.01 -3.44
C SER A 6 8.56 -10.66 -3.25
N ILE A 7 7.23 -10.60 -3.45
CA ILE A 7 6.41 -9.40 -3.24
C ILE A 7 6.40 -8.99 -1.76
N THR A 8 6.13 -9.94 -0.86
CA THR A 8 6.14 -9.67 0.59
C THR A 8 7.51 -9.18 1.05
N LEU A 9 8.59 -9.77 0.51
CA LEU A 9 9.94 -9.34 0.81
C LEU A 9 10.17 -7.89 0.36
N ILE A 10 9.77 -7.52 -0.86
CA ILE A 10 9.90 -6.16 -1.38
C ILE A 10 9.18 -5.16 -0.47
N VAL A 11 7.94 -5.45 -0.05
CA VAL A 11 7.13 -4.54 0.78
C VAL A 11 7.71 -4.39 2.18
N PHE A 12 8.10 -5.48 2.84
CA PHE A 12 8.46 -5.45 4.26
C PHE A 12 9.96 -5.31 4.53
N LEU A 13 10.81 -5.41 3.53
CA LEU A 13 12.25 -5.22 3.71
C LEU A 13 12.59 -3.82 4.28
N PRO A 14 11.98 -2.71 3.81
CA PRO A 14 12.18 -1.40 4.45
C PRO A 14 11.67 -1.37 5.89
N THR A 15 10.53 -2.00 6.20
CA THR A 15 10.02 -2.09 7.59
C THR A 15 10.97 -2.87 8.49
N ILE A 16 11.50 -4.01 8.03
CA ILE A 16 12.49 -4.79 8.77
C ILE A 16 13.73 -3.94 9.03
N GLY A 17 14.17 -3.18 8.00
CA GLY A 17 15.25 -2.22 8.13
C GLY A 17 14.96 -1.11 9.16
N ALA A 18 13.76 -0.56 9.14
CA ALA A 18 13.31 0.45 10.11
C ALA A 18 13.34 -0.09 11.54
N LEU A 19 12.86 -1.32 11.75
CA LEU A 19 12.92 -2.00 13.05
C LEU A 19 14.37 -2.24 13.48
N ALA A 20 15.22 -2.72 12.59
CA ALA A 20 16.64 -2.92 12.89
C ALA A 20 17.32 -1.60 13.32
N LEU A 21 17.03 -0.50 12.62
CA LEU A 21 17.52 0.84 12.99
C LEU A 21 16.94 1.30 14.33
N ALA A 22 15.69 0.95 14.66
CA ALA A 22 15.09 1.32 15.95
C ALA A 22 15.82 0.72 17.15
N PHE A 23 16.31 -0.52 17.02
CA PHE A 23 17.12 -1.18 18.04
C PHE A 23 18.61 -0.81 18.02
N PHE A 24 19.03 -0.06 17.01
CA PHE A 24 20.42 0.41 16.94
C PHE A 24 20.73 1.34 18.11
N PRO A 25 21.77 1.08 18.91
CA PRO A 25 22.08 1.91 20.07
C PRO A 25 22.33 3.35 19.62
N SER A 26 21.60 4.30 20.21
CA SER A 26 21.93 5.72 20.08
C SER A 26 23.10 5.98 21.00
N LEU A 27 24.31 5.92 20.46
CA LEU A 27 25.51 6.27 21.22
C LEU A 27 25.43 7.78 21.52
N LYS A 28 25.04 8.09 22.74
CA LYS A 28 25.20 9.43 23.31
C LYS A 28 26.63 9.51 23.80
N ASP A 29 27.51 10.11 23.05
CA ASP A 29 28.82 10.43 23.55
C ASP A 29 28.83 11.84 24.09
N GLU A 30 29.28 11.98 25.33
CA GLU A 30 29.46 13.25 26.02
C GLU A 30 30.55 14.12 25.38
N GLU A 31 31.31 13.58 24.42
CA GLU A 31 32.48 14.25 23.82
C GLU A 31 32.33 14.69 22.36
N GLY A 32 31.17 14.49 21.70
CA GLY A 32 30.87 15.05 20.36
C GLY A 32 31.69 14.47 19.18
N ILE A 33 32.64 13.59 19.40
CA ILE A 33 33.59 13.10 18.40
C ILE A 33 32.94 11.97 17.53
N ASN A 34 32.00 11.21 18.07
CA ASN A 34 31.38 10.07 17.40
C ASN A 34 30.06 10.39 16.69
N GLU A 35 29.54 11.62 16.76
CA GLU A 35 28.29 11.99 16.07
C GLU A 35 28.39 11.85 14.54
N ALA A 36 29.53 12.19 13.96
CA ALA A 36 29.76 12.13 12.52
C ALA A 36 29.86 10.66 12.02
N GLU A 37 30.51 9.77 12.78
CA GLU A 37 30.60 8.34 12.44
C GLU A 37 29.25 7.66 12.57
N ASN A 38 28.51 7.93 13.63
CA ASN A 38 27.18 7.39 13.84
C ASN A 38 26.18 7.89 12.76
N LYS A 39 26.31 9.15 12.34
CA LYS A 39 25.53 9.71 11.23
C LYS A 39 25.77 8.93 9.94
N ASN A 40 27.04 8.77 9.56
CA ASN A 40 27.41 8.08 8.34
C ASN A 40 26.96 6.61 8.37
N LEU A 41 27.09 5.95 9.52
CA LEU A 41 26.65 4.57 9.68
C LEU A 41 25.15 4.40 9.51
N LEU A 42 24.33 5.28 10.10
CA LEU A 42 22.88 5.27 9.95
C LEU A 42 22.45 5.52 8.50
N LEU A 43 23.04 6.49 7.82
CA LEU A 43 22.76 6.80 6.43
C LEU A 43 23.21 5.67 5.50
N MET A 44 24.40 5.10 5.73
CA MET A 44 24.88 3.93 4.96
C MET A 44 23.99 2.71 5.17
N ALA A 45 23.54 2.44 6.40
CA ALA A 45 22.64 1.34 6.69
C ALA A 45 21.28 1.55 5.98
N THR A 46 20.71 2.76 6.05
CA THR A 46 19.47 3.11 5.34
C THR A 46 19.65 2.98 3.83
N LEU A 47 20.76 3.48 3.29
CA LEU A 47 21.09 3.34 1.87
C LEU A 47 21.25 1.86 1.46
N ALA A 48 21.88 1.06 2.29
CA ALA A 48 22.03 -0.38 2.02
C ALA A 48 20.66 -1.07 1.99
N ILE A 49 19.75 -0.76 2.92
CA ILE A 49 18.40 -1.31 2.95
C ILE A 49 17.64 -0.93 1.68
N THR A 50 17.60 0.34 1.30
CA THR A 50 16.91 0.80 0.08
C THR A 50 17.54 0.23 -1.18
N LEU A 51 18.86 0.10 -1.25
CA LEU A 51 19.56 -0.56 -2.36
C LEU A 51 19.21 -2.05 -2.45
N ILE A 52 19.13 -2.77 -1.34
CA ILE A 52 18.73 -4.18 -1.31
C ILE A 52 17.27 -4.30 -1.78
N THR A 53 16.38 -3.44 -1.31
CA THR A 53 14.97 -3.40 -1.76
C THR A 53 14.89 -3.18 -3.26
N PHE A 54 15.62 -2.21 -3.79
CA PHE A 54 15.70 -1.95 -5.22
C PHE A 54 16.29 -3.14 -5.99
N ALA A 55 17.38 -3.74 -5.50
CA ALA A 55 18.02 -4.89 -6.13
C ALA A 55 17.09 -6.11 -6.17
N VAL A 56 16.31 -6.36 -5.11
CA VAL A 56 15.30 -7.42 -5.10
C VAL A 56 14.20 -7.12 -6.11
N THR A 57 13.73 -5.88 -6.21
CA THR A 57 12.72 -5.46 -7.20
C THR A 57 13.22 -5.66 -8.64
N VAL A 58 14.46 -5.27 -8.93
CA VAL A 58 15.11 -5.50 -10.23
C VAL A 58 15.32 -7.00 -10.46
N GLY A 59 15.66 -7.75 -9.41
CA GLY A 59 15.82 -9.20 -9.45
C GLY A 59 14.58 -9.92 -9.94
N VAL A 60 13.40 -9.52 -9.48
CA VAL A 60 12.11 -10.09 -9.95
C VAL A 60 11.94 -9.92 -11.47
N PHE A 61 12.46 -8.84 -12.05
CA PHE A 61 12.44 -8.62 -13.50
C PHE A 61 13.50 -9.45 -14.25
N LEU A 62 14.72 -9.57 -13.67
CA LEU A 62 15.86 -10.20 -14.34
C LEU A 62 15.92 -11.71 -14.17
N LEU A 63 15.21 -12.29 -13.16
CA LEU A 63 15.18 -13.73 -12.94
C LEU A 63 14.71 -14.47 -14.18
N SER A 64 15.35 -15.61 -14.47
CA SER A 64 15.02 -16.47 -15.61
C SER A 64 14.08 -17.59 -15.15
N GLY A 65 13.12 -17.98 -16.02
CA GLY A 65 12.15 -19.06 -15.76
C GLY A 65 10.78 -18.57 -15.31
N ASP A 66 10.01 -19.44 -14.67
CA ASP A 66 8.62 -19.20 -14.26
C ASP A 66 8.49 -18.09 -13.18
N ASP A 67 9.58 -17.80 -12.50
CA ASP A 67 9.63 -16.73 -11.48
C ASP A 67 9.86 -15.32 -12.05
N ARG A 68 10.07 -15.20 -13.35
CA ARG A 68 10.26 -13.91 -14.00
C ARG A 68 8.92 -13.18 -14.16
N PHE A 69 8.95 -11.84 -14.00
CA PHE A 69 7.84 -11.01 -14.41
C PHE A 69 7.68 -11.01 -15.95
N HIS A 70 6.47 -11.33 -16.42
CA HIS A 70 6.12 -11.37 -17.84
C HIS A 70 5.30 -10.12 -18.20
N SER A 71 5.88 -9.22 -18.99
CA SER A 71 5.21 -8.00 -19.45
C SER A 71 4.12 -8.24 -20.51
N ASN A 72 3.97 -9.47 -21.00
CA ASN A 72 3.09 -9.82 -22.12
C ASN A 72 1.72 -10.37 -21.70
N THR A 73 1.47 -10.48 -20.40
CA THR A 73 0.20 -10.99 -19.85
C THR A 73 -0.54 -9.88 -19.13
N ALA A 74 -1.86 -9.87 -19.28
CA ALA A 74 -2.76 -9.00 -18.50
C ALA A 74 -3.13 -9.60 -17.14
N GLU A 75 -2.68 -10.82 -16.85
CA GLU A 75 -2.97 -11.53 -15.62
C GLU A 75 -2.13 -11.02 -14.45
N MET A 76 -2.70 -11.06 -13.26
CA MET A 76 -1.96 -10.79 -12.02
C MET A 76 -0.90 -11.86 -11.81
N GLN A 77 0.33 -11.44 -11.63
CA GLN A 77 1.48 -12.31 -11.45
C GLN A 77 1.89 -12.35 -9.98
N LYS A 78 2.40 -13.51 -9.56
CA LYS A 78 2.84 -13.76 -8.17
C LYS A 78 1.76 -13.39 -7.14
N ALA A 79 0.50 -13.41 -7.56
CA ALA A 79 -0.61 -13.14 -6.66
C ALA A 79 -0.69 -14.22 -5.58
N PHE A 80 -0.91 -13.80 -4.36
CA PHE A 80 -1.16 -14.68 -3.23
C PHE A 80 -2.17 -14.05 -2.30
N SER A 81 -2.89 -14.87 -1.58
CA SER A 81 -3.89 -14.46 -0.61
C SER A 81 -3.76 -15.31 0.64
N VAL A 82 -3.74 -14.66 1.81
CA VAL A 82 -3.67 -15.30 3.13
C VAL A 82 -4.76 -14.68 3.99
N ASP A 83 -5.50 -15.52 4.72
CA ASP A 83 -6.54 -15.04 5.62
C ASP A 83 -5.94 -14.14 6.70
N TRP A 84 -6.47 -12.92 6.81
CA TRP A 84 -6.03 -11.97 7.81
C TRP A 84 -7.09 -11.73 8.88
N ILE A 85 -8.31 -11.35 8.47
CA ILE A 85 -9.45 -11.15 9.38
C ILE A 85 -10.65 -11.94 8.84
N PRO A 86 -10.77 -13.24 9.15
CA PRO A 86 -11.80 -14.11 8.57
C PRO A 86 -13.23 -13.65 8.85
N ALA A 87 -13.45 -12.96 9.97
CA ALA A 87 -14.79 -12.47 10.34
C ALA A 87 -15.42 -11.49 9.33
N PHE A 88 -14.61 -10.83 8.51
CA PHE A 88 -15.03 -9.86 7.49
C PHE A 88 -14.54 -10.24 6.08
N ASP A 89 -14.07 -11.45 5.88
CA ASP A 89 -13.46 -11.91 4.61
C ASP A 89 -12.36 -10.95 4.12
N ILE A 90 -11.53 -10.46 5.06
CA ILE A 90 -10.39 -9.60 4.75
C ILE A 90 -9.14 -10.46 4.61
N HIS A 91 -8.52 -10.38 3.44
CA HIS A 91 -7.35 -11.15 3.10
C HIS A 91 -6.11 -10.26 2.97
N PHE A 92 -4.98 -10.80 3.41
CA PHE A 92 -3.69 -10.25 3.03
C PHE A 92 -3.36 -10.72 1.62
N ALA A 93 -3.93 -10.03 0.63
CA ALA A 93 -3.81 -10.38 -0.77
C ALA A 93 -2.97 -9.34 -1.51
N MET A 94 -1.92 -9.80 -2.18
CA MET A 94 -1.03 -8.96 -2.98
C MET A 94 -0.77 -9.60 -4.33
N GLY A 95 -0.48 -8.76 -5.33
CA GLY A 95 -0.13 -9.22 -6.68
C GLY A 95 0.56 -8.13 -7.48
N LEU A 96 1.08 -8.51 -8.60
CA LEU A 96 1.89 -7.68 -9.49
C LEU A 96 1.32 -7.70 -10.90
N ASP A 97 1.11 -6.52 -11.46
CA ASP A 97 0.68 -6.36 -12.85
C ASP A 97 1.64 -5.47 -13.66
N GLY A 98 1.34 -5.29 -14.93
CA GLY A 98 2.12 -4.46 -15.85
C GLY A 98 2.12 -2.97 -15.53
N ILE A 99 1.21 -2.50 -14.69
CA ILE A 99 1.11 -1.10 -14.25
C ILE A 99 1.83 -0.91 -12.91
N SER A 100 1.61 -1.82 -11.95
CA SER A 100 2.21 -1.71 -10.61
C SER A 100 3.72 -1.95 -10.64
N PHE A 101 4.22 -2.85 -11.49
CA PHE A 101 5.64 -3.16 -11.56
C PHE A 101 6.55 -1.95 -11.85
N PRO A 102 6.32 -1.14 -12.91
CA PRO A 102 7.08 0.09 -13.14
C PRO A 102 6.99 1.08 -11.99
N LEU A 103 5.84 1.16 -11.30
CA LEU A 103 5.65 2.07 -10.18
C LEU A 103 6.45 1.66 -8.94
N ILE A 104 6.51 0.36 -8.61
CA ILE A 104 7.37 -0.11 -7.52
C ILE A 104 8.85 0.01 -7.87
N MET A 105 9.23 -0.22 -9.13
CA MET A 105 10.60 -0.02 -9.59
C MET A 105 11.02 1.45 -9.49
N LEU A 106 10.14 2.36 -9.87
CA LEU A 106 10.34 3.81 -9.71
C LEU A 106 10.43 4.20 -8.23
N THR A 107 9.53 3.71 -7.40
CA THR A 107 9.50 4.01 -5.95
C THR A 107 10.79 3.58 -5.28
N THR A 108 11.19 2.33 -5.44
CA THR A 108 12.43 1.80 -4.84
C THR A 108 13.67 2.51 -5.39
N GLY A 109 13.71 2.84 -6.69
CA GLY A 109 14.81 3.60 -7.30
C GLY A 109 14.91 5.03 -6.77
N ILE A 110 13.79 5.75 -6.66
CA ILE A 110 13.74 7.09 -6.09
C ILE A 110 14.11 7.07 -4.61
N SER A 111 13.71 6.04 -3.84
CA SER A 111 14.08 5.91 -2.43
C SER A 111 15.59 5.87 -2.23
N VAL A 112 16.32 5.14 -3.08
CA VAL A 112 17.80 5.14 -3.05
C VAL A 112 18.37 6.54 -3.28
N LEU A 113 17.87 7.24 -4.30
CA LEU A 113 18.32 8.61 -4.62
C LEU A 113 17.99 9.61 -3.50
N ALA A 114 16.80 9.48 -2.90
CA ALA A 114 16.35 10.34 -1.81
C ALA A 114 17.19 10.17 -0.54
N VAL A 115 17.56 8.93 -0.19
CA VAL A 115 18.51 8.69 0.92
C VAL A 115 19.87 9.31 0.60
N GLY A 116 20.37 9.17 -0.64
CA GLY A 116 21.60 9.83 -1.08
C GLY A 116 21.55 11.36 -0.93
N ALA A 117 20.42 11.96 -1.29
CA ALA A 117 20.21 13.42 -1.14
C ALA A 117 20.08 13.86 0.33
N SER A 118 19.70 12.95 1.23
CA SER A 118 19.47 13.23 2.65
C SER A 118 20.76 13.34 3.51
N TRP A 119 21.95 13.32 2.88
CA TRP A 119 23.25 13.38 3.59
C TRP A 119 23.47 14.67 4.37
N SER A 120 22.75 15.74 4.01
CA SER A 120 22.81 17.03 4.70
C SER A 120 21.99 17.08 6.00
N ILE A 121 21.13 16.09 6.26
CA ILE A 121 20.26 16.08 7.44
C ILE A 121 21.08 15.69 8.67
N ASN A 122 20.96 16.51 9.73
CA ASN A 122 21.65 16.29 11.01
C ASN A 122 20.68 16.12 12.18
N LYS A 123 19.48 16.71 12.07
CA LYS A 123 18.51 16.77 13.16
C LYS A 123 17.72 15.45 13.25
N HIS A 124 17.76 14.79 14.41
CA HIS A 124 16.99 13.54 14.68
C HIS A 124 17.11 12.49 13.59
N LEU A 125 18.32 12.28 13.08
CA LEU A 125 18.58 11.46 11.89
C LEU A 125 18.03 10.04 11.99
N LYS A 126 18.14 9.39 13.16
CA LYS A 126 17.60 8.03 13.38
C LYS A 126 16.08 7.98 13.13
N ALA A 127 15.34 8.95 13.68
CA ALA A 127 13.90 9.04 13.47
C ALA A 127 13.57 9.31 12.01
N TYR A 128 14.36 10.15 11.33
CA TYR A 128 14.22 10.41 9.89
C TYR A 128 14.35 9.12 9.07
N CYS A 129 15.42 8.36 9.28
CA CYS A 129 15.65 7.12 8.54
C CYS A 129 14.53 6.08 8.77
N ILE A 130 14.06 5.93 10.01
CA ILE A 130 12.96 5.02 10.34
C ILE A 130 11.67 5.45 9.63
N LEU A 131 11.28 6.72 9.74
CA LEU A 131 10.06 7.23 9.11
C LEU A 131 10.13 7.14 7.58
N PHE A 132 11.31 7.39 7.00
CA PHE A 132 11.53 7.26 5.56
C PHE A 132 11.31 5.81 5.07
N LEU A 133 11.87 4.82 5.77
CA LEU A 133 11.70 3.42 5.42
C LEU A 133 10.24 2.94 5.63
N LEU A 134 9.55 3.43 6.67
CA LEU A 134 8.14 3.14 6.86
C LEU A 134 7.26 3.76 5.75
N LEU A 135 7.62 4.96 5.29
CA LEU A 135 6.95 5.60 4.16
C LEU A 135 7.13 4.77 2.88
N GLU A 136 8.34 4.29 2.61
CA GLU A 136 8.62 3.40 1.47
C GLU A 136 7.77 2.12 1.52
N THR A 137 7.68 1.46 2.69
CA THR A 137 6.78 0.31 2.89
C THR A 137 5.34 0.63 2.54
N GLY A 138 4.81 1.76 3.03
CA GLY A 138 3.44 2.17 2.74
C GLY A 138 3.19 2.36 1.25
N MET A 139 4.11 3.03 0.54
CA MET A 139 4.01 3.24 -0.91
C MET A 139 4.02 1.92 -1.69
N LEU A 140 4.93 1.00 -1.34
CA LEU A 140 5.01 -0.31 -1.99
C LEU A 140 3.75 -1.15 -1.74
N GLY A 141 3.23 -1.12 -0.52
CA GLY A 141 2.00 -1.83 -0.15
C GLY A 141 0.77 -1.34 -0.92
N VAL A 142 0.64 -0.03 -1.13
CA VAL A 142 -0.47 0.55 -1.94
C VAL A 142 -0.46 0.05 -3.38
N PHE A 143 0.72 -0.10 -4.00
CA PHE A 143 0.81 -0.54 -5.38
C PHE A 143 0.59 -2.04 -5.59
N LEU A 144 0.69 -2.84 -4.53
CA LEU A 144 0.65 -4.29 -4.59
C LEU A 144 -0.61 -4.90 -3.97
N ALA A 145 -1.36 -4.15 -3.16
CA ALA A 145 -2.56 -4.64 -2.50
C ALA A 145 -3.67 -5.00 -3.51
N LEU A 146 -4.18 -6.22 -3.44
CA LEU A 146 -5.33 -6.72 -4.19
C LEU A 146 -6.62 -6.77 -3.37
N ASP A 147 -6.52 -6.62 -2.06
CA ASP A 147 -7.64 -6.44 -1.15
C ASP A 147 -7.84 -4.95 -0.88
N PHE A 148 -9.08 -4.45 -1.01
CA PHE A 148 -9.38 -3.02 -0.93
C PHE A 148 -9.22 -2.47 0.50
N PHE A 149 -9.46 -3.31 1.51
CA PHE A 149 -9.20 -2.93 2.90
C PHE A 149 -7.69 -2.87 3.17
N LEU A 150 -6.93 -3.85 2.68
CA LEU A 150 -5.47 -3.85 2.78
C LEU A 150 -4.86 -2.64 2.07
N PHE A 151 -5.36 -2.29 0.87
CA PHE A 151 -4.99 -1.07 0.16
C PHE A 151 -5.21 0.16 1.04
N TYR A 152 -6.39 0.26 1.69
CA TYR A 152 -6.72 1.37 2.56
C TYR A 152 -5.78 1.45 3.77
N VAL A 153 -5.43 0.33 4.38
CA VAL A 153 -4.47 0.29 5.50
C VAL A 153 -3.11 0.85 5.07
N PHE A 154 -2.55 0.41 3.95
CA PHE A 154 -1.28 0.97 3.45
C PHE A 154 -1.39 2.45 3.07
N TRP A 155 -2.52 2.86 2.53
CA TRP A 155 -2.83 4.26 2.21
C TRP A 155 -2.79 5.16 3.44
N GLU A 156 -3.32 4.69 4.57
CA GLU A 156 -3.30 5.40 5.85
C GLU A 156 -1.94 5.34 6.54
N VAL A 157 -1.25 4.20 6.47
CA VAL A 157 0.07 4.03 7.09
C VAL A 157 1.09 5.07 6.58
N MET A 158 1.00 5.47 5.31
CA MET A 158 1.88 6.53 4.77
C MET A 158 1.65 7.91 5.40
N LEU A 159 0.47 8.15 5.93
CA LEU A 159 0.07 9.48 6.43
C LEU A 159 0.86 9.88 7.67
N LEU A 160 1.08 8.94 8.58
CA LEU A 160 1.78 9.18 9.83
C LEU A 160 3.27 9.53 9.64
N PRO A 161 4.07 8.75 8.89
CA PRO A 161 5.45 9.12 8.60
C PRO A 161 5.56 10.49 7.91
N MET A 162 4.70 10.76 6.93
CA MET A 162 4.74 12.04 6.21
C MET A 162 4.39 13.22 7.10
N TYR A 163 3.40 13.08 8.00
CA TYR A 163 3.07 14.09 8.99
C TYR A 163 4.28 14.46 9.85
N PHE A 164 5.02 13.47 10.36
CA PHE A 164 6.21 13.71 11.17
C PHE A 164 7.36 14.27 10.35
N LEU A 165 7.56 13.79 9.11
CA LEU A 165 8.61 14.32 8.24
C LEU A 165 8.41 15.81 7.98
N ILE A 166 7.22 16.26 7.65
CA ILE A 166 6.89 17.68 7.48
C ILE A 166 7.03 18.44 8.82
N GLY A 167 6.45 17.91 9.90
CA GLY A 167 6.37 18.61 11.18
C GLY A 167 7.71 18.78 11.92
N ILE A 168 8.67 17.89 11.70
CA ILE A 168 9.97 17.91 12.41
C ILE A 168 11.06 18.60 11.56
N TRP A 169 11.14 18.29 10.25
CA TRP A 169 12.20 18.74 9.35
C TRP A 169 11.78 19.88 8.44
N GLY A 170 10.50 20.26 8.46
CA GLY A 170 9.97 21.40 7.71
C GLY A 170 10.51 22.76 8.19
N GLY A 171 10.14 23.81 7.46
CA GLY A 171 10.57 25.18 7.68
C GLY A 171 9.83 25.92 8.81
N PRO A 172 9.70 27.24 8.71
CA PRO A 172 9.14 28.06 9.80
C PRO A 172 7.69 27.77 10.16
N ARG A 173 6.84 27.37 9.19
CA ARG A 173 5.41 27.08 9.39
C ARG A 173 5.08 25.60 9.35
N ARG A 174 6.07 24.72 9.58
CA ARG A 174 5.96 23.26 9.49
C ARG A 174 4.80 22.66 10.26
N GLU A 175 4.47 23.17 11.45
CA GLU A 175 3.37 22.66 12.27
C GLU A 175 2.01 22.87 11.56
N TYR A 176 1.80 24.08 11.02
CA TYR A 176 0.61 24.40 10.24
C TYR A 176 0.52 23.52 8.98
N ALA A 177 1.63 23.37 8.26
CA ALA A 177 1.70 22.58 7.03
C ALA A 177 1.41 21.09 7.31
N ALA A 178 2.01 20.53 8.38
CA ALA A 178 1.80 19.14 8.78
C ALA A 178 0.33 18.88 9.18
N ILE A 179 -0.26 19.74 10.00
CA ILE A 179 -1.66 19.61 10.44
C ILE A 179 -2.60 19.75 9.23
N LYS A 180 -2.36 20.72 8.35
CA LYS A 180 -3.17 20.91 7.15
C LYS A 180 -3.09 19.70 6.23
N PHE A 181 -1.89 19.20 5.95
CA PHE A 181 -1.69 17.96 5.20
C PHE A 181 -2.48 16.80 5.79
N PHE A 182 -2.32 16.58 7.11
CA PHE A 182 -2.99 15.48 7.81
C PHE A 182 -4.51 15.57 7.71
N LEU A 183 -5.10 16.74 8.03
CA LEU A 183 -6.55 16.91 8.01
C LEU A 183 -7.16 16.78 6.62
N TYR A 184 -6.51 17.33 5.58
CA TYR A 184 -6.97 17.19 4.20
C TYR A 184 -6.96 15.73 3.74
N THR A 185 -5.84 15.05 3.96
CA THR A 185 -5.68 13.67 3.51
C THR A 185 -6.55 12.71 4.31
N LEU A 186 -6.71 12.91 5.62
CA LEU A 186 -7.60 12.13 6.45
C LEU A 186 -9.08 12.31 6.02
N LEU A 187 -9.52 13.53 5.73
CA LEU A 187 -10.89 13.75 5.25
C LEU A 187 -11.14 13.01 3.93
N GLY A 188 -10.20 13.08 3.00
CA GLY A 188 -10.28 12.35 1.73
C GLY A 188 -10.35 10.84 1.92
N SER A 189 -9.53 10.30 2.82
CA SER A 189 -9.50 8.86 3.07
C SER A 189 -10.73 8.33 3.80
N VAL A 190 -11.35 9.10 4.68
CA VAL A 190 -12.63 8.74 5.31
C VAL A 190 -13.74 8.60 4.25
N LEU A 191 -13.80 9.50 3.26
CA LEU A 191 -14.75 9.38 2.15
C LEU A 191 -14.49 8.11 1.32
N MET A 192 -13.22 7.79 1.08
CA MET A 192 -12.82 6.56 0.41
C MET A 192 -13.24 5.32 1.22
N LEU A 193 -13.04 5.32 2.55
CA LEU A 193 -13.45 4.21 3.42
C LEU A 193 -14.96 3.96 3.34
N ILE A 194 -15.77 5.03 3.33
CA ILE A 194 -17.23 4.90 3.17
C ILE A 194 -17.56 4.19 1.84
N ALA A 195 -16.93 4.57 0.75
CA ALA A 195 -17.13 3.92 -0.53
C ALA A 195 -16.72 2.43 -0.53
N ILE A 196 -15.58 2.12 0.09
CA ILE A 196 -15.07 0.75 0.24
C ILE A 196 -16.08 -0.12 1.00
N LEU A 197 -16.60 0.39 2.12
CA LEU A 197 -17.60 -0.33 2.93
C LEU A 197 -18.93 -0.49 2.17
N VAL A 198 -19.38 0.52 1.44
CA VAL A 198 -20.59 0.40 0.61
C VAL A 198 -20.43 -0.65 -0.47
N LEU A 199 -19.29 -0.70 -1.15
CA LEU A 199 -18.99 -1.74 -2.15
C LEU A 199 -18.95 -3.14 -1.51
N TYR A 200 -18.31 -3.27 -0.36
CA TYR A 200 -18.26 -4.53 0.39
C TYR A 200 -19.67 -5.05 0.70
N PHE A 201 -20.51 -4.26 1.37
CA PHE A 201 -21.86 -4.68 1.74
C PHE A 201 -22.81 -4.88 0.55
N ALA A 202 -22.53 -4.25 -0.58
CA ALA A 202 -23.30 -4.44 -1.80
C ALA A 202 -22.79 -5.61 -2.67
N SER A 203 -21.60 -6.16 -2.38
CA SER A 203 -21.00 -7.26 -3.13
C SER A 203 -21.64 -8.60 -2.78
N ASP A 204 -21.63 -9.52 -3.75
CA ASP A 204 -22.08 -10.89 -3.56
C ASP A 204 -21.36 -11.80 -4.55
N LEU A 205 -20.42 -12.60 -4.05
CA LEU A 205 -19.64 -13.55 -4.85
C LEU A 205 -20.49 -14.70 -5.40
N THR A 206 -21.61 -15.01 -4.76
CA THR A 206 -22.48 -16.12 -5.21
C THR A 206 -23.13 -15.86 -6.57
N LYS A 207 -23.10 -14.62 -7.06
CA LYS A 207 -23.63 -14.22 -8.37
C LYS A 207 -22.64 -14.32 -9.51
N LEU A 208 -21.36 -14.62 -9.22
CA LEU A 208 -20.34 -14.84 -10.24
C LEU A 208 -20.38 -16.29 -10.74
N ASP A 209 -20.08 -16.48 -12.01
CA ASP A 209 -19.93 -17.81 -12.60
C ASP A 209 -18.61 -18.48 -12.17
N ALA A 210 -18.57 -19.80 -12.21
CA ALA A 210 -17.38 -20.57 -11.82
C ALA A 210 -16.12 -20.22 -12.64
N ALA A 211 -16.30 -19.82 -13.90
CA ALA A 211 -15.19 -19.40 -14.76
C ALA A 211 -14.56 -18.10 -14.27
N SER A 212 -15.37 -17.13 -13.84
CA SER A 212 -14.87 -15.89 -13.23
C SER A 212 -14.18 -16.16 -11.90
N LEU A 213 -14.77 -16.97 -11.02
CA LEU A 213 -14.17 -17.31 -9.73
C LEU A 213 -12.77 -17.91 -9.87
N ALA A 214 -12.55 -18.74 -10.88
CA ALA A 214 -11.26 -19.38 -11.14
C ALA A 214 -10.14 -18.37 -11.53
N THR A 215 -10.49 -17.19 -12.02
CA THR A 215 -9.51 -16.15 -12.45
C THR A 215 -9.19 -15.12 -11.38
N LEU A 216 -9.91 -15.11 -10.25
CA LEU A 216 -9.86 -14.03 -9.27
C LEU A 216 -8.76 -14.17 -8.19
N ASN A 217 -7.93 -15.21 -8.25
CA ASN A 217 -6.91 -15.50 -7.22
C ASN A 217 -7.47 -15.46 -5.78
N LEU A 218 -8.70 -15.94 -5.59
CA LEU A 218 -9.32 -16.10 -4.28
C LEU A 218 -8.72 -17.32 -3.57
N ASN A 219 -8.85 -17.36 -2.24
CA ASN A 219 -8.50 -18.56 -1.48
C ASN A 219 -9.42 -19.73 -1.88
N GLU A 220 -8.87 -20.94 -1.96
CA GLU A 220 -9.64 -22.16 -2.29
C GLU A 220 -10.83 -22.33 -1.35
N SER A 221 -10.67 -22.05 -0.06
CA SER A 221 -11.75 -22.12 0.93
C SER A 221 -12.95 -21.22 0.60
N VAL A 222 -12.68 -20.00 0.11
CA VAL A 222 -13.73 -19.05 -0.30
C VAL A 222 -14.42 -19.53 -1.57
N VAL A 223 -13.66 -20.01 -2.54
CA VAL A 223 -14.19 -20.55 -3.79
C VAL A 223 -15.10 -21.76 -3.50
N ASP A 224 -14.65 -22.69 -2.65
CA ASP A 224 -15.44 -23.86 -2.26
C ASP A 224 -16.72 -23.47 -1.53
N GLU A 225 -16.68 -22.48 -0.63
CA GLU A 225 -17.86 -21.95 0.06
C GLU A 225 -18.86 -21.33 -0.92
N VAL A 226 -18.38 -20.51 -1.87
CA VAL A 226 -19.23 -19.91 -2.91
C VAL A 226 -19.88 -20.97 -3.77
N LEU A 227 -19.13 -21.97 -4.25
CA LEU A 227 -19.63 -23.03 -5.10
C LEU A 227 -20.62 -23.94 -4.33
N ALA A 228 -20.34 -24.26 -3.07
CA ALA A 228 -21.25 -25.01 -2.21
C ALA A 228 -22.58 -24.25 -2.00
N THR A 229 -22.48 -22.94 -1.79
CA THR A 229 -23.63 -22.05 -1.62
C THR A 229 -24.48 -21.98 -2.90
N GLN A 230 -23.84 -21.88 -4.06
CA GLN A 230 -24.54 -21.91 -5.37
C GLN A 230 -25.20 -23.24 -5.66
N ALA A 231 -24.64 -24.35 -5.19
CA ALA A 231 -25.20 -25.70 -5.40
C ALA A 231 -26.42 -25.99 -4.53
N ASP A 232 -26.64 -25.23 -3.45
CA ASP A 232 -27.81 -25.43 -2.60
C ASP A 232 -29.08 -24.86 -3.26
N SER A 233 -29.97 -25.74 -3.66
CA SER A 233 -31.13 -25.46 -4.51
C SER A 233 -32.25 -24.64 -3.85
N ASN A 234 -32.11 -24.26 -2.58
CA ASN A 234 -33.14 -23.51 -1.83
C ASN A 234 -33.23 -22.02 -2.16
N GLY A 235 -32.26 -21.45 -2.88
CA GLY A 235 -32.30 -20.09 -3.41
C GLY A 235 -32.28 -18.95 -2.38
N ASN A 236 -32.13 -19.27 -1.11
CA ASN A 236 -32.17 -18.29 -0.03
C ASN A 236 -30.81 -18.27 0.70
N HIS A 237 -29.79 -17.78 -0.02
CA HIS A 237 -28.41 -17.71 0.49
C HIS A 237 -28.12 -16.35 1.09
N ALA A 238 -27.36 -16.33 2.18
CA ALA A 238 -26.71 -15.10 2.63
C ALA A 238 -25.67 -14.68 1.59
N PRO A 239 -25.56 -13.39 1.24
CA PRO A 239 -24.53 -12.90 0.33
C PRO A 239 -23.15 -13.13 0.93
N ILE A 240 -22.19 -13.57 0.11
CA ILE A 240 -20.78 -13.66 0.49
C ILE A 240 -20.11 -12.37 0.00
N HIS A 241 -19.80 -11.50 0.95
CA HIS A 241 -19.18 -10.21 0.68
C HIS A 241 -17.67 -10.33 0.54
N THR A 242 -17.04 -9.42 -0.22
CA THR A 242 -15.59 -9.45 -0.43
C THR A 242 -14.99 -8.05 -0.55
N PHE A 243 -13.74 -7.92 -0.13
CA PHE A 243 -12.89 -6.76 -0.40
C PHE A 243 -11.93 -6.98 -1.57
N ASN A 244 -11.93 -8.15 -2.21
CA ASN A 244 -11.04 -8.43 -3.33
C ASN A 244 -11.35 -7.48 -4.51
N LEU A 245 -10.35 -6.68 -4.93
CA LEU A 245 -10.51 -5.66 -5.97
C LEU A 245 -10.91 -6.26 -7.32
N LEU A 246 -10.34 -7.42 -7.67
CA LEU A 246 -10.66 -8.10 -8.94
C LEU A 246 -12.08 -8.63 -8.92
N ALA A 247 -12.51 -9.21 -7.80
CA ALA A 247 -13.86 -9.69 -7.62
C ALA A 247 -14.89 -8.56 -7.66
N LEU A 248 -14.62 -7.44 -6.99
CA LEU A 248 -15.49 -6.25 -7.04
C LEU A 248 -15.64 -5.71 -8.47
N ALA A 249 -14.56 -5.71 -9.26
CA ALA A 249 -14.59 -5.30 -10.66
C ALA A 249 -15.45 -6.26 -11.51
N GLU A 250 -15.28 -7.57 -11.34
CA GLU A 250 -16.09 -8.59 -12.04
C GLU A 250 -17.57 -8.53 -11.66
N ILE A 251 -17.87 -8.40 -10.35
CA ILE A 251 -19.25 -8.22 -9.87
C ILE A 251 -19.89 -6.98 -10.52
N GLY A 252 -19.16 -5.86 -10.58
CA GLY A 252 -19.66 -4.63 -11.17
C GLY A 252 -19.90 -4.69 -12.67
N GLN A 253 -19.18 -5.57 -13.40
CA GLN A 253 -19.31 -5.73 -14.85
C GLN A 253 -20.34 -6.81 -15.24
N LYS A 254 -20.43 -7.88 -14.49
CA LYS A 254 -21.19 -9.09 -14.87
C LYS A 254 -22.51 -9.26 -14.13
N THR A 255 -22.71 -8.51 -13.05
CA THR A 255 -23.88 -8.69 -12.20
C THR A 255 -24.62 -7.37 -11.95
N ASP A 256 -25.86 -7.46 -11.47
CA ASP A 256 -26.68 -6.29 -11.07
C ASP A 256 -26.57 -5.99 -9.56
N CYS A 257 -25.52 -6.47 -8.86
CA CYS A 257 -25.32 -6.22 -7.43
C CYS A 257 -25.17 -4.73 -7.14
N PHE A 258 -24.45 -4.01 -7.98
CA PHE A 258 -24.24 -2.59 -7.83
C PHE A 258 -25.25 -1.79 -8.65
N SER A 259 -26.30 -1.28 -8.00
CA SER A 259 -27.22 -0.38 -8.68
C SER A 259 -26.48 0.85 -9.24
N PRO A 260 -26.97 1.49 -10.33
CA PRO A 260 -26.34 2.70 -10.90
C PRO A 260 -26.13 3.81 -9.87
N THR A 261 -27.02 3.94 -8.90
CA THR A 261 -26.90 4.91 -7.82
C THR A 261 -25.72 4.59 -6.88
N VAL A 262 -25.54 3.32 -6.51
CA VAL A 262 -24.40 2.87 -5.69
C VAL A 262 -23.10 3.10 -6.44
N GLN A 263 -23.00 2.70 -7.71
CA GLN A 263 -21.82 2.91 -8.54
C GLN A 263 -21.45 4.40 -8.62
N TRP A 264 -22.44 5.28 -8.84
CA TRP A 264 -22.20 6.71 -8.94
C TRP A 264 -21.67 7.32 -7.64
N TRP A 265 -22.29 6.98 -6.49
CA TRP A 265 -21.84 7.48 -5.18
C TRP A 265 -20.47 6.94 -4.79
N CYS A 266 -20.24 5.65 -4.98
CA CYS A 266 -18.93 5.05 -4.70
C CYS A 266 -17.84 5.67 -5.58
N PHE A 267 -18.11 5.85 -6.87
CA PHE A 267 -17.20 6.56 -7.77
C PHE A 267 -16.89 7.97 -7.27
N LEU A 268 -17.91 8.75 -6.91
CA LEU A 268 -17.72 10.13 -6.45
C LEU A 268 -16.89 10.19 -5.16
N LEU A 269 -17.17 9.33 -4.18
CA LEU A 269 -16.46 9.31 -2.91
C LEU A 269 -15.00 8.87 -3.08
N LEU A 270 -14.73 7.84 -3.88
CA LEU A 270 -13.38 7.41 -4.23
C LEU A 270 -12.65 8.50 -5.01
N PHE A 271 -13.31 9.10 -6.00
CA PHE A 271 -12.75 10.18 -6.80
C PHE A 271 -12.33 11.37 -5.94
N ILE A 272 -13.16 11.81 -4.99
CA ILE A 272 -12.81 12.89 -4.05
C ILE A 272 -11.63 12.48 -3.18
N GLY A 273 -11.60 11.25 -2.66
CA GLY A 273 -10.49 10.75 -1.87
C GLY A 273 -9.17 10.80 -2.62
N PHE A 274 -9.15 10.30 -3.86
CA PHE A 274 -7.97 10.37 -4.73
C PHE A 274 -7.62 11.82 -5.12
N LEU A 275 -8.63 12.65 -5.40
CA LEU A 275 -8.45 14.07 -5.79
C LEU A 275 -7.76 14.88 -4.69
N VAL A 276 -8.05 14.59 -3.42
CA VAL A 276 -7.36 15.21 -2.28
C VAL A 276 -5.89 14.80 -2.25
N LYS A 277 -5.59 13.52 -2.41
CA LYS A 277 -4.20 13.00 -2.36
C LYS A 277 -3.38 13.43 -3.58
N VAL A 278 -3.99 13.45 -4.79
CA VAL A 278 -3.40 13.89 -6.07
C VAL A 278 -3.50 15.41 -6.24
N PRO A 279 -3.42 16.20 -5.26
CA PRO A 279 -3.74 17.60 -5.06
C PRO A 279 -4.38 18.33 -6.27
N SER A 280 -5.63 18.04 -6.54
CA SER A 280 -6.37 18.70 -7.62
C SER A 280 -7.18 19.87 -7.11
N ILE A 281 -7.44 20.86 -7.96
CA ILE A 281 -8.29 22.02 -7.62
C ILE A 281 -9.73 21.53 -7.35
N PRO A 282 -10.38 21.92 -6.23
CA PRO A 282 -10.04 22.99 -5.28
C PRO A 282 -9.28 22.52 -4.02
N VAL A 283 -9.00 21.21 -3.86
CA VAL A 283 -8.45 20.63 -2.62
C VAL A 283 -6.92 20.53 -2.58
N HIS A 284 -6.23 21.24 -3.47
CA HIS A 284 -4.78 21.20 -3.66
C HIS A 284 -3.96 22.02 -2.64
N THR A 285 -4.61 22.84 -1.83
CA THR A 285 -3.94 23.91 -1.05
C THR A 285 -3.01 23.38 0.05
N TRP A 286 -3.09 22.10 0.39
CA TRP A 286 -2.15 21.47 1.33
C TRP A 286 -0.77 21.22 0.71
N LEU A 287 -0.71 20.95 -0.60
CA LEU A 287 0.54 20.61 -1.28
C LEU A 287 1.57 21.73 -1.27
N PRO A 288 1.25 23.00 -1.67
CA PRO A 288 2.20 24.09 -1.59
C PRO A 288 2.75 24.28 -0.19
N ASP A 289 1.91 24.23 0.84
CA ASP A 289 2.36 24.41 2.22
C ASP A 289 3.27 23.25 2.66
N ALA A 290 2.92 22.01 2.33
CA ALA A 290 3.72 20.83 2.71
C ALA A 290 5.07 20.73 1.97
N HIS A 291 5.17 21.26 0.74
CA HIS A 291 6.41 21.19 -0.06
C HIS A 291 7.32 22.43 0.07
N VAL A 292 6.77 23.56 0.47
CA VAL A 292 7.55 24.79 0.70
C VAL A 292 8.14 24.80 2.11
N GLU A 293 7.45 24.23 3.06
CA GLU A 293 7.91 24.06 4.43
C GLU A 293 8.63 22.72 4.59
#